data_62b24fd7e58d623e5b6f71fd73d29add
#
_entry.id   62b24fd7e58d623e5b6f71fd73d29add
#
_cell.length_a   1.000
_cell.length_b   1.000
_cell.length_c   1.000
_cell.angle_alpha   90.00
_cell.angle_beta   90.00
_cell.angle_gamma   90.00
#
_symmetry.space_group_name_H-M   'P 1'
#
loop_
_entity.id
_entity.type
_entity.pdbx_description
1 polymer ?
#
loop_
_entity_poly.entity_id
_entity_poly.type
_entity_poly.pdbx_seq_one_letter_code
_entity_poly.pdbx_strand_id
1 'polypeptide(L)'
;MGQEFLRILEERRLPIDELVLFGSQRSAGRTYKFRGEELTVKLLQHNDDFKEIDFALTSAGAGTSKEFAETITRHGTVMIDNSSAFRMDADVPLVVPEVNPGDAKDAPRRIIANPNCTTIQMVVALKAIEDLSHIRRVHVSTYQSASGAGAAAMDELVAQYAELAGSLRSASSHSSWPTT
;
A
#
# COMPACT_ATOMS: atom_id res chain seq x y z
N MET A 1 -4.01 5.67 1.57
CA MET A 1 -3.11 4.84 2.42
C MET A 1 -2.56 5.61 3.61
N GLY A 2 -1.80 6.71 3.47
CA GLY A 2 -1.19 7.40 4.61
C GLY A 2 -2.15 7.75 5.74
N GLN A 3 -3.33 8.28 5.45
CA GLN A 3 -4.36 8.56 6.46
C GLN A 3 -4.85 7.29 7.18
N GLU A 4 -4.91 6.16 6.48
CA GLU A 4 -5.29 4.88 7.07
C GLU A 4 -4.21 4.35 8.02
N PHE A 5 -2.93 4.57 7.71
CA PHE A 5 -1.86 4.28 8.65
C PHE A 5 -2.03 5.08 9.94
N LEU A 6 -2.27 6.40 9.87
CA LEU A 6 -2.48 7.24 11.05
C LEU A 6 -3.64 6.71 11.91
N ARG A 7 -4.78 6.40 11.29
CA ARG A 7 -5.95 5.86 11.97
C ARG A 7 -5.62 4.55 12.71
N ILE A 8 -4.97 3.60 12.03
CA ILE A 8 -4.64 2.29 12.62
C ILE A 8 -3.58 2.40 13.72
N LEU A 9 -2.55 3.24 13.53
CA LEU A 9 -1.53 3.48 14.55
C LEU A 9 -2.14 4.07 15.82
N GLU A 10 -3.12 4.96 15.69
CA GLU A 10 -3.86 5.53 16.82
C GLU A 10 -4.75 4.51 17.50
N GLU A 11 -5.58 3.77 16.74
CA GLU A 11 -6.46 2.71 17.25
C GLU A 11 -5.69 1.60 17.99
N ARG A 12 -4.55 1.17 17.43
CA ARG A 12 -3.72 0.11 18.01
C ARG A 12 -2.89 0.57 19.21
N ARG A 13 -2.85 1.87 19.49
CA ARG A 13 -2.09 2.46 20.61
C ARG A 13 -0.64 1.99 20.66
N LEU A 14 0.01 1.89 19.50
CA LEU A 14 1.41 1.51 19.43
C LEU A 14 2.28 2.49 20.22
N PRO A 15 3.31 2.04 20.92
CA PRO A 15 4.24 2.90 21.63
C PRO A 15 5.10 3.66 20.61
N ILE A 16 4.64 4.84 20.21
CA ILE A 16 5.30 5.74 19.28
C ILE A 16 5.63 7.01 20.06
N ASP A 17 6.92 7.33 20.17
CA ASP A 17 7.41 8.52 20.82
C ASP A 17 7.29 9.73 19.89
N GLU A 18 7.72 9.56 18.65
CA GLU A 18 7.63 10.60 17.62
C GLU A 18 7.13 10.00 16.29
N LEU A 19 6.27 10.73 15.59
CA LEU A 19 5.80 10.37 14.26
C LEU A 19 6.10 11.49 13.27
N VAL A 20 6.86 11.17 12.22
CA VAL A 20 7.21 12.10 11.15
C VAL A 20 6.49 11.69 9.87
N LEU A 21 5.87 12.66 9.19
CA LEU A 21 5.18 12.44 7.93
C LEU A 21 6.01 12.95 6.76
N PHE A 22 6.22 12.08 5.77
CA PHE A 22 6.89 12.44 4.52
C PHE A 22 5.93 12.34 3.34
N GLY A 23 6.14 13.18 2.34
CA GLY A 23 5.34 13.16 1.12
C GLY A 23 6.04 13.82 -0.07
N SER A 24 5.38 13.74 -1.23
CA SER A 24 5.83 14.43 -2.44
C SER A 24 5.66 15.94 -2.33
N GLN A 25 6.26 16.68 -3.29
CA GLN A 25 6.09 18.14 -3.43
C GLN A 25 4.61 18.57 -3.35
N ARG A 26 3.69 17.76 -3.89
CA ARG A 26 2.25 18.05 -3.91
C ARG A 26 1.57 17.95 -2.54
N SER A 27 2.16 17.20 -1.61
CA SER A 27 1.62 16.98 -0.25
C SER A 27 2.44 17.61 0.85
N ALA A 28 3.67 18.05 0.60
CA ALA A 28 4.50 18.75 1.55
C ALA A 28 3.80 20.03 2.06
N GLY A 29 3.92 20.30 3.35
CA GLY A 29 3.26 21.42 4.04
C GLY A 29 1.81 21.19 4.44
N ARG A 30 1.18 20.07 4.03
CA ARG A 30 -0.15 19.69 4.55
C ARG A 30 -0.04 19.23 5.99
N THR A 31 -1.09 19.46 6.77
CA THR A 31 -1.17 19.02 8.17
C THR A 31 -2.17 17.88 8.33
N TYR A 32 -1.87 16.98 9.24
CA TYR A 32 -2.76 15.89 9.67
C TYR A 32 -2.75 15.79 11.18
N LYS A 33 -3.87 15.41 11.77
CA LYS A 33 -3.98 15.18 13.21
C LYS A 33 -3.62 13.74 13.56
N PHE A 34 -2.82 13.58 14.61
CA PHE A 34 -2.50 12.29 15.21
C PHE A 34 -2.42 12.46 16.72
N ARG A 35 -3.18 11.70 17.48
CA ARG A 35 -3.28 11.77 18.95
C ARG A 35 -3.51 13.18 19.52
N GLY A 36 -4.24 14.01 18.77
CA GLY A 36 -4.54 15.39 19.16
C GLY A 36 -3.51 16.43 18.74
N GLU A 37 -2.35 16.03 18.22
CA GLU A 37 -1.31 16.89 17.71
C GLU A 37 -1.43 17.11 16.20
N GLU A 38 -1.00 18.26 15.71
CA GLU A 38 -0.91 18.55 14.27
C GLU A 38 0.48 18.22 13.76
N LEU A 39 0.56 17.27 12.83
CA LEU A 39 1.79 16.87 12.16
C LEU A 39 1.83 17.47 10.74
N THR A 40 2.92 18.15 10.42
CA THR A 40 3.15 18.69 9.08
C THR A 40 3.92 17.71 8.22
N VAL A 41 3.47 17.49 6.99
CA VAL A 41 4.16 16.62 6.01
C VAL A 41 5.45 17.31 5.55
N LYS A 42 6.59 16.68 5.79
CA LYS A 42 7.89 17.06 5.25
C LYS A 42 8.03 16.58 3.80
N LEU A 43 8.78 17.30 3.00
CA LEU A 43 9.13 16.83 1.65
C LEU A 43 10.09 15.65 1.76
N LEU A 44 9.78 14.55 1.09
CA LEU A 44 10.70 13.41 0.97
C LEU A 44 11.86 13.78 0.05
N GLN A 45 13.07 13.75 0.57
CA GLN A 45 14.31 14.13 -0.12
C GLN A 45 15.46 13.19 0.24
N HIS A 46 16.53 13.22 -0.58
CA HIS A 46 17.78 12.53 -0.27
C HIS A 46 18.62 13.34 0.72
N ASN A 47 18.28 13.18 2.00
CA ASN A 47 18.94 13.89 3.12
C ASN A 47 19.06 12.95 4.34
N ASP A 48 19.38 13.46 5.50
CA ASP A 48 19.57 12.69 6.74
C ASP A 48 18.34 12.67 7.67
N ASP A 49 17.17 13.01 7.17
CA ASP A 49 15.93 13.05 7.98
C ASP A 49 15.54 11.68 8.58
N PHE A 50 16.12 10.59 8.10
CA PHE A 50 15.88 9.23 8.62
C PHE A 50 16.91 8.77 9.66
N LYS A 51 17.85 9.63 10.07
CA LYS A 51 18.97 9.25 10.96
C LYS A 51 18.52 8.76 12.35
N GLU A 52 17.40 9.25 12.86
CA GLU A 52 16.89 8.93 14.20
C GLU A 52 15.52 8.23 14.11
N ILE A 53 15.20 7.64 12.96
CA ILE A 53 13.96 6.93 12.74
C ILE A 53 14.19 5.42 12.81
N ASP A 54 13.49 4.72 13.72
CA ASP A 54 13.58 3.27 13.85
C ASP A 54 12.84 2.55 12.72
N PHE A 55 11.63 2.99 12.37
CA PHE A 55 10.78 2.34 11.39
C PHE A 55 10.17 3.34 10.40
N ALA A 56 10.16 2.99 9.13
CA ALA A 56 9.49 3.76 8.08
C ALA A 56 8.44 2.91 7.37
N LEU A 57 7.16 3.32 7.44
CA LEU A 57 6.07 2.72 6.68
C LEU A 57 5.97 3.41 5.32
N THR A 58 6.21 2.69 4.23
CA THR A 58 6.20 3.25 2.87
C THR A 58 5.02 2.73 2.04
N SER A 59 4.32 3.64 1.37
CA SER A 59 3.17 3.32 0.50
C SER A 59 3.01 4.38 -0.60
N ALA A 60 4.11 4.81 -1.21
CA ALA A 60 4.15 5.85 -2.23
C ALA A 60 4.31 5.31 -3.66
N GLY A 61 4.19 3.99 -3.84
CA GLY A 61 4.38 3.29 -5.10
C GLY A 61 5.81 2.78 -5.32
N ALA A 62 5.95 1.79 -6.21
CA ALA A 62 7.20 1.05 -6.39
C ALA A 62 8.39 1.93 -6.84
N GLY A 63 8.14 2.93 -7.68
CA GLY A 63 9.18 3.87 -8.12
C GLY A 63 9.79 4.64 -6.95
N THR A 64 8.95 5.27 -6.14
CA THR A 64 9.39 6.02 -4.95
C THR A 64 10.06 5.10 -3.93
N SER A 65 9.53 3.90 -3.68
CA SER A 65 10.16 2.95 -2.78
C SER A 65 11.56 2.57 -3.22
N LYS A 66 11.78 2.28 -4.51
CA LYS A 66 13.12 1.98 -5.07
C LYS A 66 14.06 3.16 -4.98
N GLU A 67 13.58 4.35 -5.33
CA GLU A 67 14.38 5.58 -5.33
C GLU A 67 14.90 5.93 -3.92
N PHE A 68 14.03 5.82 -2.91
CA PHE A 68 14.36 6.28 -1.55
C PHE A 68 14.79 5.18 -0.59
N ALA A 69 14.79 3.90 -0.98
CA ALA A 69 15.11 2.79 -0.09
C ALA A 69 16.46 2.96 0.61
N GLU A 70 17.53 3.29 -0.12
CA GLU A 70 18.85 3.52 0.45
C GLU A 70 18.86 4.75 1.38
N THR A 71 18.20 5.82 1.00
CA THR A 71 18.09 7.01 1.84
C THR A 71 17.41 6.70 3.18
N ILE A 72 16.38 5.87 3.16
CA ILE A 72 15.63 5.46 4.35
C ILE A 72 16.48 4.54 5.22
N THR A 73 17.12 3.53 4.64
CA THR A 73 17.74 2.44 5.41
C THR A 73 19.19 2.68 5.81
N ARG A 74 19.92 3.61 5.17
CA ARG A 74 21.37 3.82 5.38
C ARG A 74 21.79 4.13 6.81
N HIS A 75 20.90 4.71 7.62
CA HIS A 75 21.18 5.03 9.03
C HIS A 75 20.62 4.02 10.03
N GLY A 76 20.07 2.91 9.54
CA GLY A 76 19.60 1.83 10.39
C GLY A 76 18.08 1.70 10.47
N THR A 77 17.32 2.63 9.89
CA THR A 77 15.86 2.56 9.80
C THR A 77 15.41 1.27 9.11
N VAL A 78 14.43 0.60 9.67
CA VAL A 78 13.77 -0.54 9.02
C VAL A 78 12.60 -0.02 8.18
N MET A 79 12.68 -0.24 6.87
CA MET A 79 11.63 0.13 5.91
C MET A 79 10.63 -1.00 5.77
N ILE A 80 9.35 -0.74 6.06
CA ILE A 80 8.23 -1.65 5.81
C ILE A 80 7.51 -1.15 4.57
N ASP A 81 7.71 -1.84 3.45
CA ASP A 81 7.24 -1.39 2.15
C ASP A 81 5.94 -2.07 1.70
N ASN A 82 4.89 -1.27 1.53
CA ASN A 82 3.60 -1.73 1.03
C ASN A 82 3.49 -1.72 -0.51
N SER A 83 4.55 -1.31 -1.23
CA SER A 83 4.58 -1.34 -2.68
C SER A 83 4.97 -2.71 -3.23
N SER A 84 5.00 -2.85 -4.55
CA SER A 84 5.50 -4.06 -5.21
C SER A 84 7.01 -4.05 -5.47
N ALA A 85 7.74 -3.03 -4.97
CA ALA A 85 9.11 -2.75 -5.36
C ALA A 85 10.08 -3.90 -5.08
N PHE A 86 9.93 -4.54 -3.92
CA PHE A 86 10.89 -5.50 -3.38
C PHE A 86 10.33 -6.90 -3.14
N ARG A 87 9.06 -7.16 -3.51
CA ARG A 87 8.38 -8.44 -3.23
C ARG A 87 9.05 -9.67 -3.83
N MET A 88 9.79 -9.49 -4.91
CA MET A 88 10.47 -10.57 -5.63
C MET A 88 11.99 -10.60 -5.40
N ASP A 89 12.52 -9.70 -4.56
CA ASP A 89 13.94 -9.66 -4.25
C ASP A 89 14.27 -10.74 -3.22
N ALA A 90 15.23 -11.61 -3.55
CA ALA A 90 15.58 -12.77 -2.71
C ALA A 90 16.18 -12.38 -1.34
N ASP A 91 16.71 -11.18 -1.23
CA ASP A 91 17.31 -10.61 -0.03
C ASP A 91 16.37 -9.66 0.74
N VAL A 92 15.06 -9.69 0.41
CA VAL A 92 14.01 -8.93 1.11
C VAL A 92 12.91 -9.88 1.54
N PRO A 93 12.66 -10.06 2.84
CA PRO A 93 11.58 -10.92 3.32
C PRO A 93 10.21 -10.36 2.94
N LEU A 94 9.35 -11.23 2.40
CA LEU A 94 7.96 -10.96 2.10
C LEU A 94 7.11 -11.50 3.25
N VAL A 95 6.58 -10.62 4.10
CA VAL A 95 6.03 -11.01 5.40
C VAL A 95 4.53 -10.77 5.52
N VAL A 96 3.84 -11.79 6.01
CA VAL A 96 2.49 -11.69 6.58
C VAL A 96 2.58 -12.14 8.03
N PRO A 97 2.38 -11.24 9.02
CA PRO A 97 2.65 -11.55 10.44
C PRO A 97 1.92 -12.78 10.97
N GLU A 98 0.73 -13.09 10.48
CA GLU A 98 -0.06 -14.25 10.87
C GLU A 98 0.44 -15.56 10.23
N VAL A 99 1.34 -15.48 9.23
CA VAL A 99 1.80 -16.64 8.47
C VAL A 99 3.27 -16.93 8.74
N ASN A 100 4.12 -15.92 8.60
CA ASN A 100 5.58 -16.05 8.68
C ASN A 100 6.27 -14.90 9.43
N PRO A 101 5.85 -14.58 10.68
CA PRO A 101 6.41 -13.43 11.41
C PRO A 101 7.93 -13.56 11.68
N GLY A 102 8.45 -14.78 11.71
CA GLY A 102 9.86 -15.05 11.94
C GLY A 102 10.78 -14.46 10.87
N ASP A 103 10.32 -14.41 9.63
CA ASP A 103 11.09 -13.94 8.47
C ASP A 103 11.43 -12.45 8.57
N ALA A 104 10.62 -11.68 9.32
CA ALA A 104 10.89 -10.25 9.56
C ALA A 104 12.21 -10.00 10.31
N LYS A 105 12.76 -11.00 10.99
CA LYS A 105 14.03 -10.90 11.72
C LYS A 105 15.25 -10.98 10.80
N ASP A 106 15.08 -11.56 9.62
CA ASP A 106 16.12 -11.70 8.61
C ASP A 106 15.87 -10.74 7.45
N ALA A 107 16.17 -9.47 7.67
CA ALA A 107 16.02 -8.41 6.68
C ALA A 107 17.39 -7.74 6.42
N PRO A 108 18.30 -8.37 5.66
CA PRO A 108 19.67 -7.90 5.47
C PRO A 108 19.75 -6.50 4.87
N ARG A 109 18.78 -6.12 4.05
CA ARG A 109 18.67 -4.76 3.50
C ARG A 109 17.88 -3.79 4.38
N ARG A 110 17.46 -4.22 5.58
CA ARG A 110 16.54 -3.46 6.44
C ARG A 110 15.24 -3.08 5.75
N ILE A 111 14.81 -3.89 4.77
CA ILE A 111 13.55 -3.74 4.06
C ILE A 111 12.72 -5.00 4.32
N ILE A 112 11.47 -4.79 4.71
CA ILE A 112 10.46 -5.84 4.83
C ILE A 112 9.38 -5.52 3.81
N ALA A 113 9.12 -6.42 2.87
CA ALA A 113 8.07 -6.26 1.88
C ALA A 113 6.72 -6.76 2.42
N ASN A 114 5.69 -5.95 2.22
CA ASN A 114 4.31 -6.32 2.50
C ASN A 114 3.65 -6.84 1.22
N PRO A 115 3.01 -8.01 1.23
CA PRO A 115 2.39 -8.58 0.03
C PRO A 115 1.22 -7.76 -0.51
N ASN A 116 0.68 -8.19 -1.64
CA ASN A 116 -0.56 -7.63 -2.17
C ASN A 116 -1.72 -7.84 -1.17
N CYS A 117 -2.59 -6.83 -1.02
CA CYS A 117 -3.68 -6.83 -0.06
C CYS A 117 -4.62 -8.05 -0.18
N THR A 118 -4.93 -8.47 -1.40
CA THR A 118 -5.76 -9.65 -1.65
C THR A 118 -5.03 -10.94 -1.29
N THR A 119 -3.72 -10.99 -1.54
CA THR A 119 -2.87 -12.12 -1.17
C THR A 119 -2.80 -12.30 0.34
N ILE A 120 -2.63 -11.22 1.10
CA ILE A 120 -2.57 -11.27 2.58
C ILE A 120 -3.82 -11.94 3.14
N GLN A 121 -5.01 -11.47 2.75
CA GLN A 121 -6.28 -12.03 3.23
C GLN A 121 -6.40 -13.52 2.89
N MET A 122 -6.01 -13.91 1.70
CA MET A 122 -6.06 -15.30 1.24
C MET A 122 -5.10 -16.19 2.04
N VAL A 123 -3.83 -15.79 2.19
CA VAL A 123 -2.83 -16.66 2.83
C VAL A 123 -3.06 -16.83 4.33
N VAL A 124 -3.65 -15.84 5.00
CA VAL A 124 -4.07 -15.99 6.41
C VAL A 124 -5.12 -17.10 6.56
N ALA A 125 -6.12 -17.14 5.67
CA ALA A 125 -7.11 -18.21 5.67
C ALA A 125 -6.50 -19.57 5.27
N LEU A 126 -5.64 -19.58 4.25
CA LEU A 126 -4.97 -20.81 3.78
C LEU A 126 -4.01 -21.36 4.84
N LYS A 127 -3.36 -20.52 5.64
CA LYS A 127 -2.46 -20.99 6.71
C LYS A 127 -3.18 -21.87 7.72
N ALA A 128 -4.39 -21.49 8.12
CA ALA A 128 -5.18 -22.32 9.03
C ALA A 128 -5.53 -23.70 8.44
N ILE A 129 -5.72 -23.79 7.12
CA ILE A 129 -5.96 -25.05 6.42
C ILE A 129 -4.66 -25.85 6.28
N GLU A 130 -3.56 -25.20 5.91
CA GLU A 130 -2.25 -25.83 5.75
C GLU A 130 -1.76 -26.46 7.06
N ASP A 131 -2.04 -25.85 8.21
CA ASP A 131 -1.68 -26.39 9.51
C ASP A 131 -2.45 -27.67 9.88
N LEU A 132 -3.62 -27.88 9.27
CA LEU A 132 -4.44 -29.07 9.49
C LEU A 132 -4.24 -30.13 8.40
N SER A 133 -4.01 -29.71 7.15
CA SER A 133 -3.91 -30.58 6.00
C SER A 133 -3.17 -29.89 4.86
N HIS A 134 -2.09 -30.52 4.38
CA HIS A 134 -1.25 -29.96 3.32
C HIS A 134 -2.02 -29.59 2.06
N ILE A 135 -1.93 -28.33 1.65
CA ILE A 135 -2.57 -27.77 0.46
C ILE A 135 -1.74 -28.14 -0.78
N ARG A 136 -2.30 -28.89 -1.70
CA ARG A 136 -1.62 -29.28 -2.94
C ARG A 136 -1.81 -28.30 -4.08
N ARG A 137 -2.93 -27.57 -4.11
CA ARG A 137 -3.27 -26.64 -5.19
C ARG A 137 -4.28 -25.62 -4.72
N VAL A 138 -4.11 -24.38 -5.16
CA VAL A 138 -5.07 -23.30 -4.96
C VAL A 138 -5.51 -22.76 -6.32
N HIS A 139 -6.82 -22.66 -6.53
CA HIS A 139 -7.42 -21.92 -7.64
C HIS A 139 -8.14 -20.70 -7.06
N VAL A 140 -7.81 -19.54 -7.51
CA VAL A 140 -8.34 -18.28 -6.96
C VAL A 140 -8.78 -17.33 -8.08
N SER A 141 -9.92 -16.68 -7.87
CA SER A 141 -10.39 -15.55 -8.66
C SER A 141 -10.65 -14.38 -7.71
N THR A 142 -10.19 -13.20 -8.07
CA THR A 142 -10.27 -12.02 -7.19
C THR A 142 -10.94 -10.84 -7.89
N TYR A 143 -11.65 -10.04 -7.08
CA TYR A 143 -12.11 -8.71 -7.45
C TYR A 143 -11.34 -7.68 -6.64
N GLN A 144 -10.69 -6.73 -7.32
CA GLN A 144 -9.91 -5.70 -6.67
C GLN A 144 -10.42 -4.30 -7.04
N SER A 145 -10.40 -3.41 -6.05
CA SER A 145 -10.74 -2.01 -6.26
C SER A 145 -9.64 -1.30 -7.07
N ALA A 146 -10.04 -0.46 -8.02
CA ALA A 146 -9.11 0.42 -8.75
C ALA A 146 -8.36 1.38 -7.83
N SER A 147 -8.91 1.71 -6.66
CA SER A 147 -8.25 2.57 -5.66
C SER A 147 -6.90 2.04 -5.16
N GLY A 148 -6.68 0.72 -5.21
CA GLY A 148 -5.39 0.10 -4.87
C GLY A 148 -4.26 0.48 -5.82
N ALA A 149 -4.57 0.81 -7.09
CA ALA A 149 -3.60 1.27 -8.08
C ALA A 149 -3.36 2.80 -8.04
N GLY A 150 -4.07 3.53 -7.15
CA GLY A 150 -3.85 4.95 -6.91
C GLY A 150 -4.85 5.88 -7.62
N ALA A 151 -4.62 7.19 -7.51
CA ALA A 151 -5.56 8.21 -7.99
C ALA A 151 -5.75 8.14 -9.52
N ALA A 152 -4.68 7.92 -10.29
CA ALA A 152 -4.76 7.84 -11.74
C ALA A 152 -5.71 6.74 -12.23
N ALA A 153 -5.67 5.56 -11.59
CA ALA A 153 -6.58 4.46 -11.92
C ALA A 153 -8.04 4.75 -11.55
N MET A 154 -8.27 5.52 -10.48
CA MET A 154 -9.61 5.98 -10.12
C MET A 154 -10.14 6.98 -11.13
N ASP A 155 -9.32 7.94 -11.58
CA ASP A 155 -9.68 8.93 -12.58
C ASP A 155 -9.98 8.25 -13.94
N GLU A 156 -9.16 7.27 -14.33
CA GLU A 156 -9.37 6.45 -15.52
C GLU A 156 -10.69 5.68 -15.45
N LEU A 157 -10.99 5.03 -14.33
CA LEU A 157 -12.24 4.31 -14.12
C LEU A 157 -13.46 5.22 -14.29
N VAL A 158 -13.42 6.42 -13.70
CA VAL A 158 -14.49 7.41 -13.82
C VAL A 158 -14.66 7.85 -15.27
N ALA A 159 -13.57 8.11 -15.99
CA ALA A 159 -13.60 8.49 -17.40
C ALA A 159 -14.21 7.39 -18.29
N GLN A 160 -13.81 6.13 -18.08
CA GLN A 160 -14.38 4.99 -18.82
C GLN A 160 -15.87 4.80 -18.56
N TYR A 161 -16.34 4.95 -17.32
CA TYR A 161 -17.77 4.91 -17.03
C TYR A 161 -18.54 6.04 -17.71
N ALA A 162 -18.01 7.25 -17.75
CA ALA A 162 -18.64 8.39 -18.43
C ALA A 162 -18.74 8.14 -19.95
N GLU A 163 -17.71 7.58 -20.57
CA GLU A 163 -17.69 7.22 -21.98
C GLU A 163 -18.73 6.14 -22.31
N LEU A 164 -18.81 5.07 -21.52
CA LEU A 164 -19.79 4.01 -21.67
C LEU A 164 -21.22 4.55 -21.52
N ALA A 165 -21.47 5.41 -20.54
CA ALA A 165 -22.77 6.02 -20.35
C ALA A 165 -23.16 6.94 -21.52
N GLY A 166 -22.22 7.66 -22.11
CA GLY A 166 -22.40 8.47 -23.31
C GLY A 166 -22.74 7.62 -24.54
N SER A 167 -22.04 6.53 -24.75
CA SER A 167 -22.27 5.60 -25.87
C SER A 167 -23.63 4.90 -25.78
N LEU A 168 -24.05 4.50 -24.59
CA LEU A 168 -25.37 3.88 -24.36
C LEU A 168 -26.51 4.86 -24.64
N ARG A 169 -26.36 6.15 -24.27
CA ARG A 169 -27.36 7.18 -24.58
C ARG A 169 -27.49 7.44 -26.09
N SER A 170 -26.37 7.47 -26.82
CA SER A 170 -26.37 7.63 -28.26
C SER A 170 -27.01 6.43 -28.99
N ALA A 171 -26.77 5.22 -28.53
CA ALA A 171 -27.35 4.00 -29.05
C ALA A 171 -28.91 3.96 -28.81
N SER A 172 -29.37 4.39 -27.64
CA SER A 172 -30.82 4.43 -27.34
C SER A 172 -31.56 5.50 -28.11
N SER A 173 -30.91 6.60 -28.49
CA SER A 173 -31.52 7.65 -29.32
C SER A 173 -31.74 7.26 -30.79
N HIS A 174 -31.11 6.16 -31.25
CA HIS A 174 -31.25 5.64 -32.62
C HIS A 174 -32.19 4.44 -32.73
N SER A 175 -32.68 3.91 -31.62
CA SER A 175 -33.69 2.83 -31.62
C SER A 175 -35.11 3.43 -31.64
N SER A 176 -35.57 3.89 -32.83
CA SER A 176 -37.00 4.02 -33.08
C SER A 176 -37.60 2.63 -33.23
N TRP A 177 -38.25 2.14 -32.18
CA TRP A 177 -39.07 0.94 -32.30
C TRP A 177 -40.24 1.25 -33.27
N PRO A 178 -40.49 0.40 -34.29
CA PRO A 178 -41.67 0.56 -35.09
C PRO A 178 -42.90 0.32 -34.20
N THR A 179 -43.73 1.34 -34.04
CA THR A 179 -45.04 1.18 -33.44
C THR A 179 -45.90 0.39 -34.42
N THR A 180 -46.23 -0.86 -34.09
CA THR A 180 -47.31 -1.62 -34.68
C THR A 180 -48.60 -1.37 -33.93
#